data_2d3da895ee55e788be2365afac993259
#
_entry.id   2d3da895ee55e788be2365afac993259
#
_cell.length_a   1.000
_cell.length_b   1.000
_cell.length_c   1.000
_cell.angle_alpha   90.00
_cell.angle_beta   90.00
_cell.angle_gamma   90.00
#
_symmetry.space_group_name_H-M   'P 1'
#
loop_
_entity.id
_entity.type
_entity.pdbx_description
1 polymer ?
#
loop_
_entity_poly.entity_id
_entity_poly.type
_entity_poly.pdbx_seq_one_letter_code
_entity_poly.pdbx_strand_id
1 'polypeptide(L)'
;MKKRLLILAGGMASRMKKAMAEGGSNLDPSLVAQANSITKGMIQVGKNGKTLIDYQLYNAHLAGIEEVMLLLHPTDSVSQEYCESLMAKDACWGLQIVFARQQISADREKPAGTADAVYQALMQHDSWQKGRVIVCNSDNLYSVNALKLLWSSTETQALISYHRDSLLYPAERISAFALIRTDADGYLLEIIEKPTQEQADELMAQLGRLGVSMNIFVFEASTFLPYLAATPFHPIRNEKELPTSVAMFGEGTGKGFYAIPLAENVPDLTSKEDILVMQKYLEETY
;
A
#
# COMPACT_ATOMS: atom_id res chain seq x y z
N MET A 1 19.91 3.23 -12.46
CA MET A 1 19.40 3.35 -11.07
C MET A 1 18.49 2.16 -10.84
N LYS A 2 18.65 1.42 -9.71
CA LYS A 2 17.80 0.25 -9.41
C LYS A 2 16.33 0.65 -9.27
N LYS A 3 15.43 -0.19 -9.80
CA LYS A 3 13.99 -0.06 -9.61
C LYS A 3 13.60 -0.64 -8.25
N ARG A 4 13.02 0.19 -7.39
CA ARG A 4 12.79 -0.12 -5.98
C ARG A 4 11.32 -0.07 -5.59
N LEU A 5 10.91 -1.03 -4.77
CA LEU A 5 9.57 -1.11 -4.18
C LEU A 5 9.68 -1.27 -2.66
N LEU A 6 9.08 -0.38 -1.89
CA LEU A 6 8.90 -0.49 -0.44
C LEU A 6 7.48 -0.95 -0.14
N ILE A 7 7.34 -2.10 0.51
CA ILE A 7 6.06 -2.66 0.95
C ILE A 7 5.93 -2.45 2.46
N LEU A 8 4.87 -1.75 2.88
CA LEU A 8 4.58 -1.46 4.28
C LEU A 8 3.85 -2.64 4.93
N ALA A 9 4.59 -3.53 5.57
CA ALA A 9 4.08 -4.73 6.23
C ALA A 9 4.12 -4.67 7.79
N GLY A 10 4.41 -3.49 8.36
CA GLY A 10 4.50 -3.29 9.82
C GLY A 10 3.15 -3.14 10.55
N GLY A 11 2.03 -3.20 9.84
CA GLY A 11 0.70 -2.99 10.42
C GLY A 11 0.24 -4.11 11.35
N MET A 12 -0.52 -3.77 12.42
CA MET A 12 -1.00 -4.73 13.43
C MET A 12 -2.15 -5.64 12.99
N ALA A 13 -2.69 -5.46 11.78
CA ALA A 13 -3.83 -6.23 11.23
C ALA A 13 -5.06 -6.30 12.15
N SER A 14 -5.35 -5.26 12.92
CA SER A 14 -6.37 -5.27 13.99
C SER A 14 -7.79 -5.58 13.48
N ARG A 15 -8.16 -5.17 12.27
CA ARG A 15 -9.46 -5.51 11.65
C ARG A 15 -9.53 -6.98 11.25
N MET A 16 -8.45 -7.54 10.72
CA MET A 16 -8.33 -8.94 10.36
C MET A 16 -8.49 -9.87 11.59
N LYS A 17 -8.00 -9.44 12.76
CA LYS A 17 -8.07 -10.20 14.01
C LYS A 17 -9.43 -10.13 14.72
N LYS A 18 -10.37 -9.29 14.27
CA LYS A 18 -11.73 -9.26 14.84
C LYS A 18 -12.49 -10.55 14.53
N ALA A 19 -13.46 -10.88 15.41
CA ALA A 19 -14.40 -11.98 15.15
C ALA A 19 -15.17 -11.72 13.84
N MET A 20 -15.48 -12.78 13.13
CA MET A 20 -16.38 -12.71 11.97
C MET A 20 -17.79 -12.39 12.45
N ALA A 21 -18.60 -11.72 11.60
CA ALA A 21 -20.02 -11.51 11.89
C ALA A 21 -20.74 -12.85 12.08
N GLU A 22 -21.77 -12.89 12.94
CA GLU A 22 -22.61 -14.06 13.13
C GLU A 22 -23.27 -14.45 11.79
N GLY A 23 -23.00 -15.67 11.34
CA GLY A 23 -23.44 -16.18 10.03
C GLY A 23 -22.31 -16.75 9.18
N GLY A 24 -21.12 -16.75 9.72
CA GLY A 24 -19.88 -17.42 9.36
C GLY A 24 -19.63 -17.68 7.89
N SER A 25 -18.57 -17.11 7.35
CA SER A 25 -18.05 -17.48 6.04
C SER A 25 -17.66 -18.97 6.01
N ASN A 26 -17.81 -19.62 4.85
CA ASN A 26 -17.26 -20.96 4.56
C ASN A 26 -15.71 -20.95 4.49
N LEU A 27 -15.06 -20.14 5.31
CA LEU A 27 -13.61 -20.02 5.36
C LEU A 27 -13.00 -21.26 6.03
N ASP A 28 -11.95 -21.80 5.43
CA ASP A 28 -11.16 -22.86 6.01
C ASP A 28 -10.67 -22.47 7.41
N PRO A 29 -10.84 -23.32 8.44
CA PRO A 29 -10.37 -23.02 9.79
C PRO A 29 -8.89 -22.66 9.88
N SER A 30 -8.04 -23.20 9.00
CA SER A 30 -6.61 -22.86 8.94
C SER A 30 -6.38 -21.42 8.52
N LEU A 31 -7.17 -20.91 7.57
CA LEU A 31 -7.11 -19.49 7.14
C LEU A 31 -7.60 -18.54 8.24
N VAL A 32 -8.62 -18.96 9.00
CA VAL A 32 -9.08 -18.21 10.18
C VAL A 32 -7.96 -18.13 11.23
N ALA A 33 -7.26 -19.24 11.48
CA ALA A 33 -6.13 -19.27 12.39
C ALA A 33 -4.99 -18.37 11.93
N GLN A 34 -4.64 -18.38 10.63
CA GLN A 34 -3.64 -17.50 10.03
C GLN A 34 -4.07 -16.03 10.17
N ALA A 35 -5.31 -15.67 9.83
CA ALA A 35 -5.84 -14.33 9.95
C ALA A 35 -5.78 -13.75 11.38
N ASN A 36 -5.80 -14.61 12.38
CA ASN A 36 -5.71 -14.23 13.78
C ASN A 36 -4.25 -14.07 14.29
N SER A 37 -3.28 -14.76 13.67
CA SER A 37 -1.94 -14.94 14.25
C SER A 37 -0.80 -14.32 13.44
N ILE A 38 -0.92 -14.25 12.11
CA ILE A 38 0.17 -13.76 11.24
C ILE A 38 -0.17 -12.44 10.56
N THR A 39 0.81 -11.82 9.92
CA THR A 39 0.60 -10.60 9.15
C THR A 39 -0.19 -10.90 7.87
N LYS A 40 -0.94 -9.90 7.37
CA LYS A 40 -1.85 -10.06 6.22
C LYS A 40 -1.13 -10.58 4.97
N GLY A 41 0.08 -10.09 4.70
CA GLY A 41 0.90 -10.50 3.58
C GLY A 41 1.24 -11.99 3.58
N MET A 42 1.24 -12.62 4.77
CA MET A 42 1.58 -14.04 4.96
C MET A 42 0.38 -14.99 4.95
N ILE A 43 -0.84 -14.49 4.82
CA ILE A 43 -2.03 -15.32 4.70
C ILE A 43 -1.99 -16.08 3.37
N GLN A 44 -2.17 -17.41 3.43
CA GLN A 44 -2.11 -18.32 2.29
C GLN A 44 -3.39 -18.25 1.44
N VAL A 45 -3.57 -17.15 0.74
CA VAL A 45 -4.74 -16.88 -0.11
C VAL A 45 -4.69 -17.58 -1.48
N GLY A 46 -3.52 -18.05 -1.89
CA GLY A 46 -3.32 -18.63 -3.21
C GLY A 46 -3.29 -20.15 -3.25
N LYS A 47 -3.30 -20.72 -4.46
CA LYS A 47 -3.10 -22.15 -4.70
C LYS A 47 -1.73 -22.60 -4.18
N ASN A 48 -1.66 -23.87 -3.73
CA ASN A 48 -0.42 -24.49 -3.23
C ASN A 48 0.22 -23.75 -2.04
N GLY A 49 -0.60 -23.09 -1.20
CA GLY A 49 -0.11 -22.40 -0.01
C GLY A 49 0.62 -21.10 -0.29
N LYS A 50 0.49 -20.53 -1.49
CA LYS A 50 1.06 -19.21 -1.81
C LYS A 50 0.40 -18.13 -0.98
N THR A 51 1.21 -17.26 -0.43
CA THR A 51 0.80 -16.11 0.38
C THR A 51 0.52 -14.88 -0.48
N LEU A 52 -0.13 -13.86 0.06
CA LEU A 52 -0.32 -12.61 -0.67
C LEU A 52 1.02 -11.97 -1.08
N ILE A 53 2.05 -12.07 -0.23
CA ILE A 53 3.36 -11.50 -0.54
C ILE A 53 4.03 -12.19 -1.74
N ASP A 54 3.77 -13.49 -1.98
CA ASP A 54 4.27 -14.17 -3.19
C ASP A 54 3.76 -13.51 -4.46
N TYR A 55 2.48 -13.13 -4.49
CA TYR A 55 1.89 -12.44 -5.64
C TYR A 55 2.38 -10.99 -5.77
N GLN A 56 2.59 -10.29 -4.64
CA GLN A 56 3.17 -8.95 -4.67
C GLN A 56 4.61 -8.98 -5.22
N LEU A 57 5.43 -9.93 -4.78
CA LEU A 57 6.80 -10.13 -5.30
C LEU A 57 6.78 -10.55 -6.77
N TYR A 58 5.87 -11.44 -7.17
CA TYR A 58 5.72 -11.86 -8.56
C TYR A 58 5.35 -10.67 -9.46
N ASN A 59 4.39 -9.83 -9.06
CA ASN A 59 4.02 -8.63 -9.79
C ASN A 59 5.17 -7.61 -9.85
N ALA A 60 5.92 -7.46 -8.77
CA ALA A 60 7.12 -6.63 -8.74
C ALA A 60 8.17 -7.12 -9.76
N HIS A 61 8.44 -8.43 -9.80
CA HIS A 61 9.34 -9.03 -10.79
C HIS A 61 8.87 -8.75 -12.23
N LEU A 62 7.59 -9.02 -12.54
CA LEU A 62 7.03 -8.78 -13.88
C LEU A 62 7.01 -7.29 -14.28
N ALA A 63 6.97 -6.39 -13.30
CA ALA A 63 7.11 -4.95 -13.50
C ALA A 63 8.57 -4.50 -13.72
N GLY A 64 9.53 -5.42 -13.55
CA GLY A 64 10.95 -5.14 -13.69
C GLY A 64 11.53 -4.42 -12.46
N ILE A 65 10.90 -4.54 -11.29
CA ILE A 65 11.51 -4.13 -10.02
C ILE A 65 12.73 -5.02 -9.78
N GLU A 66 13.79 -4.45 -9.21
CA GLU A 66 15.06 -5.15 -8.96
C GLU A 66 15.29 -5.37 -7.45
N GLU A 67 14.80 -4.45 -6.63
CA GLU A 67 15.01 -4.48 -5.17
C GLU A 67 13.68 -4.17 -4.44
N VAL A 68 13.31 -5.05 -3.52
CA VAL A 68 12.11 -4.91 -2.68
C VAL A 68 12.54 -4.76 -1.23
N MET A 69 12.07 -3.71 -0.56
CA MET A 69 12.20 -3.58 0.90
C MET A 69 10.87 -3.94 1.56
N LEU A 70 10.92 -4.82 2.54
CA LEU A 70 9.79 -5.10 3.41
C LEU A 70 9.99 -4.38 4.74
N LEU A 71 9.12 -3.41 5.03
CA LEU A 71 9.07 -2.84 6.38
C LEU A 71 8.19 -3.71 7.25
N LEU A 72 8.78 -4.41 8.19
CA LEU A 72 8.13 -5.38 9.07
C LEU A 72 7.80 -4.78 10.44
N HIS A 73 6.79 -5.36 11.11
CA HIS A 73 6.56 -5.11 12.53
C HIS A 73 7.79 -5.54 13.35
N PRO A 74 8.11 -4.89 14.50
CA PRO A 74 9.30 -5.22 15.30
C PRO A 74 9.44 -6.70 15.66
N THR A 75 8.31 -7.39 15.84
CA THR A 75 8.26 -8.80 16.29
C THR A 75 7.94 -9.79 15.17
N ASP A 76 7.86 -9.34 13.90
CA ASP A 76 7.53 -10.22 12.76
C ASP A 76 8.78 -10.92 12.21
N SER A 77 9.18 -12.04 12.81
CA SER A 77 10.23 -12.91 12.25
C SER A 77 9.71 -13.80 11.13
N VAL A 78 8.43 -14.18 11.15
CA VAL A 78 7.81 -15.14 10.23
C VAL A 78 7.92 -14.66 8.78
N SER A 79 7.56 -13.41 8.52
CA SER A 79 7.66 -12.83 7.17
C SER A 79 9.10 -12.75 6.68
N GLN A 80 10.04 -12.42 7.56
CA GLN A 80 11.47 -12.37 7.22
C GLN A 80 12.01 -13.75 6.89
N GLU A 81 11.84 -14.73 7.78
CA GLU A 81 12.29 -16.13 7.60
C GLU A 81 11.71 -16.73 6.32
N TYR A 82 10.44 -16.46 6.03
CA TYR A 82 9.80 -16.89 4.79
C TYR A 82 10.51 -16.33 3.55
N CYS A 83 10.68 -15.02 3.49
CA CYS A 83 11.34 -14.38 2.34
C CYS A 83 12.81 -14.79 2.21
N GLU A 84 13.53 -14.95 3.32
CA GLU A 84 14.90 -15.50 3.32
C GLU A 84 14.93 -16.91 2.75
N SER A 85 13.93 -17.76 3.06
CA SER A 85 13.81 -19.09 2.49
C SER A 85 13.55 -19.09 0.98
N LEU A 86 12.77 -18.10 0.47
CA LEU A 86 12.55 -17.92 -0.96
C LEU A 86 13.85 -17.51 -1.67
N MET A 87 14.60 -16.56 -1.11
CA MET A 87 15.89 -16.13 -1.65
C MET A 87 16.91 -17.28 -1.68
N ALA A 88 17.01 -18.06 -0.60
CA ALA A 88 17.91 -19.20 -0.51
C ALA A 88 17.61 -20.30 -1.54
N LYS A 89 16.36 -20.42 -1.98
CA LYS A 89 15.91 -21.39 -3.00
C LYS A 89 15.87 -20.80 -4.41
N ASP A 90 16.35 -19.56 -4.60
CA ASP A 90 16.19 -18.79 -5.85
C ASP A 90 14.72 -18.72 -6.35
N ALA A 91 13.77 -18.67 -5.42
CA ALA A 91 12.34 -18.71 -5.70
C ALA A 91 11.70 -17.31 -5.74
N CYS A 92 12.49 -16.23 -5.74
CA CYS A 92 12.04 -14.84 -5.84
C CYS A 92 12.43 -14.16 -7.16
N TRP A 93 12.63 -14.94 -8.21
CA TRP A 93 12.88 -14.46 -9.60
C TRP A 93 14.02 -13.46 -9.72
N GLY A 94 15.06 -13.59 -8.91
CA GLY A 94 16.22 -12.68 -8.90
C GLY A 94 15.98 -11.34 -8.20
N LEU A 95 14.81 -11.12 -7.56
CA LEU A 95 14.57 -9.95 -6.72
C LEU A 95 15.53 -9.94 -5.53
N GLN A 96 16.13 -8.78 -5.27
CA GLN A 96 16.84 -8.54 -4.02
C GLN A 96 15.83 -8.10 -2.96
N ILE A 97 15.67 -8.90 -1.90
CA ILE A 97 14.76 -8.53 -0.80
C ILE A 97 15.61 -8.06 0.38
N VAL A 98 15.31 -6.85 0.86
CA VAL A 98 15.91 -6.28 2.06
C VAL A 98 14.83 -6.00 3.10
N PHE A 99 15.20 -5.94 4.37
CA PHE A 99 14.25 -5.78 5.47
C PHE A 99 14.56 -4.50 6.25
N ALA A 100 13.51 -3.80 6.62
CA ALA A 100 13.53 -2.76 7.64
C ALA A 100 12.55 -3.11 8.75
N ARG A 101 12.81 -2.63 9.96
CA ARG A 101 11.95 -2.87 11.12
C ARG A 101 11.36 -1.57 11.62
N GLN A 102 10.03 -1.52 11.70
CA GLN A 102 9.35 -0.37 12.27
C GLN A 102 9.63 -0.31 13.76
N GLN A 103 10.12 0.80 14.25
CA GLN A 103 10.30 1.04 15.68
C GLN A 103 9.03 1.66 16.25
N ILE A 104 8.61 1.16 17.41
CA ILE A 104 7.49 1.71 18.18
C ILE A 104 8.07 2.31 19.43
N SER A 105 7.90 3.61 19.64
CA SER A 105 8.41 4.29 20.82
C SER A 105 7.74 3.75 22.10
N ALA A 106 8.45 3.78 23.22
CA ALA A 106 8.02 3.15 24.48
C ALA A 106 6.71 3.71 25.06
N ASP A 107 6.34 4.92 24.66
CA ASP A 107 5.09 5.60 25.03
C ASP A 107 3.91 5.27 24.12
N ARG A 108 4.09 4.35 23.14
CA ARG A 108 3.06 3.98 22.18
C ARG A 108 2.83 2.47 22.14
N GLU A 109 1.57 2.09 22.00
CA GLU A 109 1.17 0.69 21.78
C GLU A 109 1.13 0.31 20.28
N LYS A 110 1.14 1.30 19.40
CA LYS A 110 1.00 1.13 17.95
C LYS A 110 2.05 1.92 17.20
N PRO A 111 2.39 1.46 15.97
CA PRO A 111 3.19 2.26 15.04
C PRO A 111 2.67 3.69 14.89
N ALA A 112 3.58 4.62 14.63
CA ALA A 112 3.25 6.04 14.55
C ALA A 112 2.55 6.45 13.25
N GLY A 113 2.33 5.53 12.30
CA GLY A 113 1.61 5.76 11.05
C GLY A 113 2.44 5.51 9.80
N THR A 114 1.82 5.70 8.62
CA THR A 114 2.42 5.32 7.34
C THR A 114 3.55 6.24 6.89
N ALA A 115 3.50 7.53 7.20
CA ALA A 115 4.62 8.46 6.92
C ALA A 115 5.85 8.12 7.76
N ASP A 116 5.64 7.85 9.06
CA ASP A 116 6.70 7.44 9.97
C ASP A 116 7.30 6.08 9.54
N ALA A 117 6.45 5.17 9.10
CA ALA A 117 6.85 3.86 8.57
C ALA A 117 7.80 4.00 7.36
N VAL A 118 7.43 4.84 6.37
CA VAL A 118 8.27 5.11 5.20
C VAL A 118 9.58 5.79 5.61
N TYR A 119 9.51 6.80 6.47
CA TYR A 119 10.69 7.50 6.97
C TYR A 119 11.68 6.53 7.64
N GLN A 120 11.20 5.72 8.58
CA GLN A 120 12.05 4.75 9.28
C GLN A 120 12.65 3.70 8.34
N ALA A 121 11.89 3.21 7.36
CA ALA A 121 12.37 2.26 6.38
C ALA A 121 13.54 2.83 5.57
N LEU A 122 13.39 4.04 5.04
CA LEU A 122 14.43 4.69 4.24
C LEU A 122 15.68 5.03 5.08
N MET A 123 15.50 5.42 6.34
CA MET A 123 16.62 5.78 7.23
C MET A 123 17.46 4.57 7.68
N GLN A 124 16.93 3.34 7.61
CA GLN A 124 17.69 2.13 7.96
C GLN A 124 18.64 1.68 6.84
N HIS A 125 18.52 2.21 5.64
CA HIS A 125 19.35 1.84 4.49
C HIS A 125 19.81 3.06 3.70
N ASP A 126 21.07 3.48 3.84
CA ASP A 126 21.61 4.69 3.19
C ASP A 126 21.39 4.72 1.68
N SER A 127 21.48 3.56 1.02
CA SER A 127 21.26 3.44 -0.42
C SER A 127 19.82 3.77 -0.83
N TRP A 128 18.84 3.68 0.09
CA TRP A 128 17.43 3.97 -0.14
C TRP A 128 17.02 5.42 0.13
N GLN A 129 17.93 6.22 0.69
CA GLN A 129 17.69 7.65 0.93
C GLN A 129 17.82 8.49 -0.35
N LYS A 130 18.18 7.88 -1.46
CA LYS A 130 18.32 8.52 -2.78
C LYS A 130 17.71 7.64 -3.87
N GLY A 131 17.24 8.28 -4.91
CA GLY A 131 16.62 7.63 -6.04
C GLY A 131 15.13 7.41 -5.87
N ARG A 132 14.50 6.99 -6.96
CA ARG A 132 13.05 6.76 -6.97
C ARG A 132 12.68 5.48 -6.23
N VAL A 133 11.62 5.56 -5.46
CA VAL A 133 11.06 4.45 -4.69
C VAL A 133 9.55 4.42 -4.88
N ILE A 134 8.99 3.27 -5.27
CA ILE A 134 7.56 3.02 -5.17
C ILE A 134 7.27 2.57 -3.73
N VAL A 135 6.23 3.12 -3.12
CA VAL A 135 5.75 2.71 -1.79
C VAL A 135 4.32 2.24 -1.91
N CYS A 136 4.00 1.11 -1.28
CA CYS A 136 2.66 0.56 -1.25
C CYS A 136 2.36 -0.21 0.05
N ASN A 137 1.09 -0.52 0.26
CA ASN A 137 0.63 -1.32 1.39
C ASN A 137 0.82 -2.83 1.12
N SER A 138 0.99 -3.62 2.17
CA SER A 138 1.13 -5.08 2.10
C SER A 138 -0.20 -5.83 2.03
N ASP A 139 -1.32 -5.17 2.21
CA ASP A 139 -2.66 -5.78 2.18
C ASP A 139 -3.41 -5.57 0.86
N ASN A 140 -2.84 -4.81 -0.07
CA ASN A 140 -3.36 -4.60 -1.42
C ASN A 140 -2.54 -5.39 -2.45
N LEU A 141 -3.21 -5.94 -3.46
CA LEU A 141 -2.54 -6.55 -4.61
C LEU A 141 -2.57 -5.61 -5.82
N TYR A 142 -1.51 -4.86 -5.99
CA TYR A 142 -1.36 -3.95 -7.13
C TYR A 142 -0.94 -4.69 -8.39
N SER A 143 -1.50 -4.29 -9.53
CA SER A 143 -1.20 -4.90 -10.82
C SER A 143 0.23 -4.60 -11.30
N VAL A 144 0.73 -5.44 -12.17
CA VAL A 144 1.99 -5.19 -12.91
C VAL A 144 1.94 -3.86 -13.66
N ASN A 145 0.77 -3.52 -14.22
CA ASN A 145 0.58 -2.28 -14.97
C ASN A 145 0.69 -1.04 -14.06
N ALA A 146 0.08 -1.07 -12.87
CA ALA A 146 0.19 0.02 -11.90
C ALA A 146 1.66 0.31 -11.52
N LEU A 147 2.45 -0.74 -11.25
CA LEU A 147 3.87 -0.61 -10.93
C LEU A 147 4.68 -0.06 -12.13
N LYS A 148 4.39 -0.53 -13.34
CA LYS A 148 5.03 -0.03 -14.58
C LYS A 148 4.71 1.42 -14.85
N LEU A 149 3.44 1.83 -14.71
CA LEU A 149 3.02 3.22 -14.90
C LEU A 149 3.72 4.17 -13.95
N LEU A 150 3.78 3.83 -12.66
CA LEU A 150 4.52 4.63 -11.67
C LEU A 150 6.00 4.74 -12.02
N TRP A 151 6.64 3.63 -12.39
CA TRP A 151 8.07 3.66 -12.67
C TRP A 151 8.40 4.40 -13.98
N SER A 152 7.56 4.26 -15.00
CA SER A 152 7.76 4.92 -16.31
C SER A 152 7.27 6.37 -16.36
N SER A 153 6.62 6.86 -15.31
CA SER A 153 6.18 8.26 -15.24
C SER A 153 7.37 9.20 -15.44
N THR A 154 7.16 10.23 -16.25
CA THR A 154 8.12 11.34 -16.41
C THR A 154 8.14 12.24 -15.18
N GLU A 155 7.06 12.24 -14.40
CA GLU A 155 6.98 12.97 -13.14
C GLU A 155 7.72 12.21 -12.04
N THR A 156 8.54 12.93 -11.30
CA THR A 156 9.39 12.34 -10.24
C THR A 156 8.55 11.86 -9.06
N GLN A 157 7.47 12.56 -8.75
CA GLN A 157 6.49 12.23 -7.74
C GLN A 157 5.14 11.96 -8.40
N ALA A 158 4.60 10.75 -8.21
CA ALA A 158 3.30 10.38 -8.74
C ALA A 158 2.58 9.39 -7.84
N LEU A 159 1.27 9.26 -8.07
CA LEU A 159 0.43 8.24 -7.47
C LEU A 159 -0.52 7.68 -8.52
N ILE A 160 -1.09 6.50 -8.26
CA ILE A 160 -2.16 5.98 -9.09
C ILE A 160 -3.50 6.54 -8.60
N SER A 161 -4.25 7.12 -9.51
CA SER A 161 -5.64 7.56 -9.33
C SER A 161 -6.56 6.51 -9.95
N TYR A 162 -7.01 5.54 -9.12
CA TYR A 162 -7.88 4.47 -9.61
C TYR A 162 -9.27 5.01 -9.92
N HIS A 163 -9.85 4.60 -11.06
CA HIS A 163 -11.23 4.91 -11.36
C HIS A 163 -12.14 4.20 -10.36
N ARG A 164 -12.98 4.97 -9.64
CA ARG A 164 -13.88 4.43 -8.63
C ARG A 164 -14.75 3.30 -9.14
N ASP A 165 -15.27 3.45 -10.36
CA ASP A 165 -16.18 2.48 -10.99
C ASP A 165 -15.48 1.17 -11.41
N SER A 166 -14.15 1.13 -11.42
CA SER A 166 -13.36 -0.07 -11.70
C SER A 166 -13.03 -0.89 -10.45
N LEU A 167 -13.32 -0.36 -9.26
CA LEU A 167 -13.07 -1.02 -8.00
C LEU A 167 -14.25 -1.94 -7.65
N LEU A 168 -13.96 -3.25 -7.52
CA LEU A 168 -14.97 -4.30 -7.29
C LEU A 168 -15.22 -4.52 -5.80
N TYR A 169 -15.84 -3.54 -5.15
CA TYR A 169 -16.20 -3.58 -3.74
C TYR A 169 -17.67 -3.25 -3.51
N PRO A 170 -18.27 -3.64 -2.37
CA PRO A 170 -19.60 -3.18 -1.98
C PRO A 170 -19.69 -1.64 -1.94
N ALA A 171 -20.84 -1.09 -2.30
CA ALA A 171 -21.05 0.35 -2.42
C ALA A 171 -20.70 1.14 -1.14
N GLU A 172 -21.03 0.59 0.04
CA GLU A 172 -20.71 1.21 1.33
C GLU A 172 -19.19 1.31 1.56
N ARG A 173 -18.41 0.34 1.04
CA ARG A 173 -16.95 0.35 1.15
C ARG A 173 -16.33 1.31 0.15
N ILE A 174 -16.82 1.34 -1.08
CA ILE A 174 -16.37 2.26 -2.12
C ILE A 174 -16.60 3.72 -1.69
N SER A 175 -17.74 4.02 -1.07
CA SER A 175 -18.06 5.38 -0.61
C SER A 175 -17.09 5.90 0.46
N ALA A 176 -16.44 5.00 1.20
CA ALA A 176 -15.48 5.35 2.25
C ALA A 176 -14.03 5.48 1.76
N PHE A 177 -13.74 5.16 0.49
CA PHE A 177 -12.39 5.31 -0.05
C PHE A 177 -12.01 6.76 -0.25
N ALA A 178 -10.73 7.07 -0.02
CA ALA A 178 -10.20 8.42 -0.18
C ALA A 178 -10.26 8.86 -1.65
N LEU A 179 -10.90 9.99 -1.91
CA LEU A 179 -10.97 10.60 -3.24
C LEU A 179 -9.77 11.51 -3.50
N ILE A 180 -9.35 11.54 -4.76
CA ILE A 180 -8.25 12.36 -5.24
C ILE A 180 -8.83 13.60 -5.95
N ARG A 181 -8.47 14.79 -5.47
CA ARG A 181 -8.73 16.06 -6.14
C ARG A 181 -7.46 16.55 -6.80
N THR A 182 -7.52 16.86 -8.10
CA THR A 182 -6.39 17.37 -8.89
C THR A 182 -6.69 18.74 -9.45
N ASP A 183 -5.63 19.44 -9.85
CA ASP A 183 -5.74 20.59 -10.74
C ASP A 183 -6.03 20.16 -12.20
N ALA A 184 -6.10 21.13 -13.10
CA ALA A 184 -6.37 20.90 -14.53
C ALA A 184 -5.25 20.13 -15.24
N ASP A 185 -4.03 20.20 -14.73
CA ASP A 185 -2.85 19.52 -15.27
C ASP A 185 -2.64 18.11 -14.70
N GLY A 186 -3.52 17.67 -13.76
CA GLY A 186 -3.50 16.35 -13.15
C GLY A 186 -2.62 16.24 -11.90
N TYR A 187 -2.15 17.35 -11.34
CA TYR A 187 -1.40 17.33 -10.09
C TYR A 187 -2.32 17.36 -8.88
N LEU A 188 -1.97 16.56 -7.89
CA LEU A 188 -2.72 16.39 -6.66
C LEU A 188 -2.82 17.72 -5.89
N LEU A 189 -4.05 18.12 -5.60
CA LEU A 189 -4.38 19.19 -4.68
C LEU A 189 -4.68 18.63 -3.28
N GLU A 190 -5.42 17.50 -3.23
CA GLU A 190 -5.87 16.94 -1.97
C GLU A 190 -6.24 15.46 -2.09
N ILE A 191 -6.05 14.70 -1.00
CA ILE A 191 -6.62 13.36 -0.78
C ILE A 191 -7.71 13.52 0.29
N ILE A 192 -8.98 13.38 -0.11
CA ILE A 192 -10.14 13.58 0.75
C ILE A 192 -10.49 12.25 1.40
N GLU A 193 -10.13 12.10 2.66
CA GLU A 193 -10.42 10.91 3.46
C GLU A 193 -11.90 10.87 3.87
N LYS A 194 -12.55 9.72 3.68
CA LYS A 194 -13.98 9.51 4.01
C LYS A 194 -14.87 10.63 3.46
N PRO A 195 -14.87 10.84 2.13
CA PRO A 195 -15.61 11.92 1.49
C PRO A 195 -17.10 11.84 1.78
N THR A 196 -17.75 12.99 1.88
CA THR A 196 -19.20 13.06 1.88
C THR A 196 -19.74 12.85 0.46
N GLN A 197 -21.03 12.53 0.34
CA GLN A 197 -21.66 12.40 -0.99
C GLN A 197 -21.57 13.73 -1.78
N GLU A 198 -21.77 14.86 -1.11
CA GLU A 198 -21.65 16.21 -1.70
C GLU A 198 -20.25 16.45 -2.29
N GLN A 199 -19.20 16.12 -1.55
CA GLN A 199 -17.81 16.21 -2.05
C GLN A 199 -17.57 15.30 -3.26
N ALA A 200 -18.15 14.09 -3.26
CA ALA A 200 -18.04 13.19 -4.41
C ALA A 200 -18.77 13.74 -5.65
N ASP A 201 -19.97 14.31 -5.46
CA ASP A 201 -20.76 14.89 -6.54
C ASP A 201 -20.08 16.13 -7.13
N GLU A 202 -19.50 16.99 -6.29
CA GLU A 202 -18.70 18.15 -6.73
C GLU A 202 -17.48 17.72 -7.57
N LEU A 203 -16.72 16.73 -7.09
CA LEU A 203 -15.57 16.20 -7.83
C LEU A 203 -15.98 15.55 -9.16
N MET A 204 -17.09 14.81 -9.18
CA MET A 204 -17.64 14.24 -10.40
C MET A 204 -18.01 15.32 -11.40
N ALA A 205 -18.65 16.42 -10.94
CA ALA A 205 -19.00 17.54 -11.81
C ALA A 205 -17.78 18.28 -12.36
N GLN A 206 -16.71 18.39 -11.57
CA GLN A 206 -15.47 19.08 -11.97
C GLN A 206 -14.58 18.24 -12.89
N LEU A 207 -14.39 16.95 -12.59
CA LEU A 207 -13.39 16.09 -13.22
C LEU A 207 -13.99 15.06 -14.20
N GLY A 208 -15.32 14.92 -14.24
CA GLY A 208 -16.02 13.91 -15.05
C GLY A 208 -15.81 12.46 -14.62
N ARG A 209 -15.01 12.25 -13.55
CA ARG A 209 -14.73 10.93 -12.96
C ARG A 209 -14.28 11.09 -11.51
N LEU A 210 -14.42 10.03 -10.73
CA LEU A 210 -13.86 9.96 -9.39
C LEU A 210 -12.58 9.12 -9.38
N GLY A 211 -11.49 9.73 -8.96
CA GLY A 211 -10.22 9.07 -8.69
C GLY A 211 -10.14 8.65 -7.22
N VAL A 212 -9.70 7.43 -6.97
CA VAL A 212 -9.51 6.86 -5.63
C VAL A 212 -8.04 6.60 -5.35
N SER A 213 -7.58 6.98 -4.17
CA SER A 213 -6.25 6.62 -3.68
C SER A 213 -6.30 5.24 -3.02
N MET A 214 -5.52 4.30 -3.55
CA MET A 214 -5.29 2.99 -2.96
C MET A 214 -3.89 2.88 -2.33
N ASN A 215 -3.33 4.02 -1.87
CA ASN A 215 -2.06 4.11 -1.14
C ASN A 215 -0.86 3.49 -1.89
N ILE A 216 -0.72 3.82 -3.16
CA ILE A 216 0.49 3.50 -3.92
C ILE A 216 1.07 4.78 -4.55
N PHE A 217 2.34 5.03 -4.28
CA PHE A 217 3.04 6.27 -4.64
C PHE A 217 4.42 5.95 -5.20
N VAL A 218 4.96 6.83 -6.04
CA VAL A 218 6.38 6.88 -6.39
C VAL A 218 6.92 8.25 -6.09
N PHE A 219 8.13 8.32 -5.58
CA PHE A 219 8.81 9.58 -5.30
C PHE A 219 10.33 9.43 -5.31
N GLU A 220 11.03 10.54 -5.49
CA GLU A 220 12.47 10.65 -5.24
C GLU A 220 12.71 10.76 -3.73
N ALA A 221 13.40 9.78 -3.15
CA ALA A 221 13.55 9.67 -1.71
C ALA A 221 14.22 10.91 -1.08
N SER A 222 15.30 11.40 -1.68
CA SER A 222 16.04 12.55 -1.11
C SER A 222 15.23 13.84 -1.04
N THR A 223 14.30 14.04 -1.99
CA THR A 223 13.43 15.23 -1.99
C THR A 223 12.22 15.10 -1.09
N PHE A 224 11.77 13.86 -0.85
CA PHE A 224 10.56 13.59 -0.06
C PHE A 224 10.83 13.34 1.43
N LEU A 225 12.02 12.84 1.79
CA LEU A 225 12.42 12.55 3.17
C LEU A 225 12.18 13.70 4.16
N PRO A 226 12.47 14.98 3.85
CA PRO A 226 12.20 16.10 4.76
C PRO A 226 10.72 16.23 5.12
N TYR A 227 9.81 15.95 4.18
CA TYR A 227 8.36 16.02 4.40
C TYR A 227 7.86 14.84 5.24
N LEU A 228 8.41 13.63 5.03
CA LEU A 228 8.13 12.47 5.88
C LEU A 228 8.54 12.73 7.33
N ALA A 229 9.72 13.29 7.54
CA ALA A 229 10.25 13.64 8.88
C ALA A 229 9.36 14.69 9.57
N ALA A 230 8.95 15.72 8.83
CA ALA A 230 8.19 16.86 9.34
C ALA A 230 6.68 16.57 9.51
N THR A 231 6.18 15.42 9.05
CA THR A 231 4.75 15.09 9.10
C THR A 231 4.23 15.12 10.53
N PRO A 232 3.19 15.93 10.85
CA PRO A 232 2.61 16.00 12.18
C PRO A 232 1.74 14.77 12.46
N PHE A 233 1.46 14.54 13.74
CA PHE A 233 0.45 13.59 14.14
C PHE A 233 -0.96 14.13 13.81
N HIS A 234 -1.78 13.27 13.23
CA HIS A 234 -3.20 13.59 13.02
C HIS A 234 -3.90 13.77 14.39
N PRO A 235 -4.63 14.88 14.63
CA PRO A 235 -5.13 15.24 15.96
C PRO A 235 -6.08 14.21 16.58
N ILE A 236 -6.82 13.45 15.77
CA ILE A 236 -7.78 12.44 16.25
C ILE A 236 -7.17 11.03 16.20
N ARG A 237 -6.53 10.65 15.07
CA ARG A 237 -5.99 9.29 14.89
C ARG A 237 -4.67 9.07 15.60
N ASN A 238 -3.98 10.14 15.95
CA ASN A 238 -2.64 10.13 16.55
C ASN A 238 -1.64 9.31 15.74
N GLU A 239 -1.66 9.49 14.41
CA GLU A 239 -0.81 8.82 13.44
C GLU A 239 -0.23 9.85 12.46
N LYS A 240 1.00 9.65 12.01
CA LYS A 240 1.66 10.37 10.92
C LYS A 240 1.30 9.68 9.60
N GLU A 241 0.49 10.30 8.81
CA GLU A 241 -0.10 9.69 7.62
C GLU A 241 0.63 10.10 6.35
N LEU A 242 0.91 9.14 5.47
CA LEU A 242 1.59 9.40 4.20
C LEU A 242 0.84 10.39 3.30
N PRO A 243 -0.52 10.38 3.21
CA PRO A 243 -1.25 11.43 2.50
C PRO A 243 -0.95 12.85 3.01
N THR A 244 -0.73 13.02 4.31
CA THR A 244 -0.35 14.33 4.88
C THR A 244 1.04 14.76 4.40
N SER A 245 2.02 13.87 4.35
CA SER A 245 3.35 14.17 3.78
C SER A 245 3.26 14.58 2.32
N VAL A 246 2.39 13.89 1.55
CA VAL A 246 2.15 14.17 0.13
C VAL A 246 1.54 15.56 -0.07
N ALA A 247 0.56 15.96 0.76
CA ALA A 247 -0.02 17.30 0.75
C ALA A 247 1.02 18.37 1.09
N MET A 248 1.78 18.16 2.17
CA MET A 248 2.86 19.08 2.59
C MET A 248 3.92 19.25 1.50
N PHE A 249 4.23 18.20 0.74
CA PHE A 249 5.13 18.29 -0.40
C PHE A 249 4.59 19.23 -1.48
N GLY A 250 3.32 19.07 -1.85
CA GLY A 250 2.65 19.93 -2.83
C GLY A 250 2.65 21.41 -2.40
N GLU A 251 2.29 21.66 -1.14
CA GLU A 251 2.32 23.02 -0.56
C GLU A 251 3.73 23.63 -0.55
N GLY A 252 4.72 22.84 -0.13
CA GLY A 252 6.10 23.32 0.01
C GLY A 252 6.85 23.53 -1.31
N THR A 253 6.47 22.80 -2.36
CA THR A 253 7.12 22.89 -3.69
C THR A 253 6.31 23.67 -4.72
N GLY A 254 5.04 23.95 -4.42
CA GLY A 254 4.09 24.54 -5.37
C GLY A 254 3.62 23.57 -6.47
N LYS A 255 3.99 22.28 -6.39
CA LYS A 255 3.61 21.24 -7.35
C LYS A 255 3.35 19.92 -6.63
N GLY A 256 2.11 19.43 -6.65
CA GLY A 256 1.71 18.16 -6.05
C GLY A 256 2.25 16.92 -6.79
N PHE A 257 1.93 15.75 -6.26
CA PHE A 257 2.16 14.49 -6.95
C PHE A 257 1.27 14.39 -8.20
N TYR A 258 1.80 13.85 -9.28
CA TYR A 258 1.01 13.63 -10.49
C TYR A 258 0.07 12.41 -10.33
N ALA A 259 -1.20 12.59 -10.55
CA ALA A 259 -2.22 11.55 -10.40
C ALA A 259 -2.41 10.78 -11.72
N ILE A 260 -1.77 9.62 -11.85
CA ILE A 260 -1.85 8.76 -13.04
C ILE A 260 -3.21 8.04 -13.02
N PRO A 261 -4.11 8.28 -14.01
CA PRO A 261 -5.40 7.60 -14.05
C PRO A 261 -5.24 6.13 -14.43
N LEU A 262 -5.96 5.24 -13.72
CA LEU A 262 -5.95 3.81 -14.00
C LEU A 262 -7.32 3.19 -13.71
N ALA A 263 -7.88 2.50 -14.72
CA ALA A 263 -9.16 1.80 -14.63
C ALA A 263 -8.93 0.30 -14.40
N GLU A 264 -8.53 -0.05 -13.18
CA GLU A 264 -8.30 -1.43 -12.74
C GLU A 264 -8.83 -1.65 -11.33
N ASN A 265 -9.13 -2.91 -10.98
CA ASN A 265 -9.44 -3.29 -9.61
C ASN A 265 -8.15 -3.49 -8.80
N VAL A 266 -8.22 -3.17 -7.51
CA VAL A 266 -7.14 -3.43 -6.54
C VAL A 266 -7.74 -4.23 -5.39
N PRO A 267 -7.66 -5.56 -5.38
CA PRO A 267 -8.14 -6.35 -4.25
C PRO A 267 -7.31 -6.08 -3.00
N ASP A 268 -7.96 -6.11 -1.83
CA ASP A 268 -7.29 -5.93 -0.55
C ASP A 268 -7.71 -7.00 0.48
N LEU A 269 -6.88 -7.17 1.51
CA LEU A 269 -7.13 -8.03 2.66
C LEU A 269 -7.31 -7.17 3.92
N THR A 270 -8.46 -6.53 4.05
CA THR A 270 -8.77 -5.73 5.25
C THR A 270 -9.36 -6.58 6.38
N SER A 271 -10.27 -7.48 6.06
CA SER A 271 -10.99 -8.35 7.00
C SER A 271 -10.94 -9.83 6.54
N LYS A 272 -11.47 -10.74 7.35
CA LYS A 272 -11.51 -12.18 7.02
C LYS A 272 -12.39 -12.47 5.80
N GLU A 273 -13.46 -11.70 5.62
CA GLU A 273 -14.39 -11.81 4.49
C GLU A 273 -13.68 -11.56 3.14
N ASP A 274 -12.64 -10.71 3.15
CA ASP A 274 -11.86 -10.40 1.96
C ASP A 274 -11.00 -11.59 1.48
N ILE A 275 -10.75 -12.59 2.32
CA ILE A 275 -9.93 -13.76 1.96
C ILE A 275 -10.56 -14.51 0.78
N LEU A 276 -11.88 -14.77 0.83
CA LEU A 276 -12.56 -15.46 -0.27
C LEU A 276 -12.60 -14.64 -1.55
N VAL A 277 -12.76 -13.33 -1.43
CA VAL A 277 -12.74 -12.40 -2.59
C VAL A 277 -11.34 -12.41 -3.22
N MET A 278 -10.31 -12.37 -2.39
CA MET A 278 -8.91 -12.43 -2.86
C MET A 278 -8.62 -13.79 -3.53
N GLN A 279 -9.03 -14.90 -2.94
CA GLN A 279 -8.85 -16.24 -3.53
C GLN A 279 -9.48 -16.33 -4.92
N LYS A 280 -10.74 -15.88 -5.06
CA LYS A 280 -11.43 -15.85 -6.35
C LYS A 280 -10.67 -14.98 -7.36
N TYR A 281 -10.28 -13.79 -6.98
CA TYR A 281 -9.49 -12.90 -7.87
C TYR A 281 -8.18 -13.56 -8.33
N LEU A 282 -7.48 -14.22 -7.42
CA LEU A 282 -6.22 -14.92 -7.75
C LEU A 282 -6.44 -16.10 -8.69
N GLU A 283 -7.54 -16.83 -8.56
CA GLU A 283 -7.89 -17.95 -9.47
C GLU A 283 -8.21 -17.48 -10.89
N GLU A 284 -8.77 -16.28 -11.03
CA GLU A 284 -9.15 -15.70 -12.33
C GLU A 284 -7.96 -15.00 -13.02
N THR A 285 -6.93 -14.59 -12.23
CA THR A 285 -5.85 -13.72 -12.73
C THR A 285 -4.52 -14.46 -12.90
N TYR A 286 -4.26 -15.48 -12.04
CA TYR A 286 -2.99 -16.24 -11.99
C TYR A 286 -3.22 -17.76 -12.15
#